data_716abe63385f9c6e70c1ccdf90999b4d
#
_entry.id   716abe63385f9c6e70c1ccdf90999b4d
#
_cell.length_a   1.000
_cell.length_b   1.000
_cell.length_c   1.000
_cell.angle_alpha   90.00
_cell.angle_beta   90.00
_cell.angle_gamma   90.00
#
_symmetry.space_group_name_H-M   'P 1'
#
loop_
_entity.id
_entity.type
_entity.pdbx_description
1 polymer ?
#
loop_
_entity_poly.entity_id
_entity_poly.type
_entity_poly.pdbx_seq_one_letter_code
_entity_poly.pdbx_strand_id
1 'polypeptide(L)'
;VLQSHIREIPASGNLRFYYTERDQLYSITAQQLLMNNVQRYLFYCVPARIPLHSSRPGLRTLNKGECEYLFANSFYSLSGAMGTQAAEIRSLALLRQPVFIYGEPGTGKEQIARYLYLHSSLANHPFIVVNCALLNEKTWDFLLNHYNSPLSATGNTIYFQNFESISPQWSSELLAAIEETGLARRVRLIFSCSIVEG
;
A
#
# COMPACT_ATOMS: atom_id res chain seq x y z
N VAL A 1 13.63 -0.23 15.36
CA VAL A 1 12.41 -0.70 14.68
C VAL A 1 11.56 -1.57 15.60
N LEU A 2 12.08 -2.67 16.19
CA LEU A 2 11.29 -3.51 17.11
C LEU A 2 10.79 -2.73 18.33
N GLN A 3 11.60 -1.85 18.89
CA GLN A 3 11.24 -1.02 20.06
C GLN A 3 10.08 -0.04 19.78
N SER A 4 9.96 0.46 18.56
CA SER A 4 8.86 1.38 18.20
C SER A 4 7.50 0.69 18.19
N HIS A 5 7.47 -0.61 17.86
CA HIS A 5 6.23 -1.39 17.80
C HIS A 5 5.81 -2.01 19.14
N ILE A 6 6.70 -2.02 20.15
CA ILE A 6 6.35 -2.59 21.46
C ILE A 6 5.12 -1.92 22.08
N ARG A 7 4.97 -0.61 21.90
CA ARG A 7 3.84 0.16 22.44
C ARG A 7 2.50 -0.12 21.73
N GLU A 8 2.58 -0.69 20.53
CA GLU A 8 1.41 -1.01 19.70
C GLU A 8 0.92 -2.46 19.93
N ILE A 9 1.70 -3.28 20.67
CA ILE A 9 1.32 -4.68 20.92
C ILE A 9 0.16 -4.70 21.91
N PRO A 10 -1.00 -5.26 21.54
CA PRO A 10 -2.15 -5.33 22.42
C PRO A 10 -1.87 -6.26 23.60
N ALA A 11 -2.49 -5.96 24.76
CA ALA A 11 -2.38 -6.79 25.95
C ALA A 11 -2.93 -8.23 25.75
N SER A 12 -3.89 -8.38 24.84
CA SER A 12 -4.39 -9.68 24.40
C SER A 12 -4.44 -9.69 22.88
N GLY A 13 -3.86 -10.74 22.28
CA GLY A 13 -3.80 -10.88 20.81
C GLY A 13 -2.40 -10.68 20.24
N ASN A 14 -2.33 -10.64 18.93
CA ASN A 14 -1.08 -10.55 18.19
C ASN A 14 -1.06 -9.26 17.35
N LEU A 15 0.09 -8.59 17.30
CA LEU A 15 0.39 -7.57 16.32
C LEU A 15 1.19 -8.20 15.19
N ARG A 16 0.78 -8.01 13.95
CA ARG A 16 1.56 -8.42 12.77
C ARG A 16 2.02 -7.18 12.01
N PHE A 17 3.31 -7.14 11.69
CA PHE A 17 3.91 -6.12 10.85
C PHE A 17 5.01 -6.72 9.97
N TYR A 18 5.50 -5.93 9.01
CA TYR A 18 6.55 -6.34 8.10
C TYR A 18 7.80 -5.50 8.35
N TYR A 19 8.95 -6.15 8.21
CA TYR A 19 10.25 -5.52 8.37
C TYR A 19 11.20 -5.99 7.27
N THR A 20 11.93 -5.07 6.69
CA THR A 20 12.93 -5.36 5.67
C THR A 20 14.32 -5.18 6.24
N GLU A 21 15.17 -6.17 6.03
CA GLU A 21 16.58 -6.11 6.33
C GLU A 21 17.38 -6.74 5.19
N ARG A 22 18.36 -6.02 4.65
CA ARG A 22 19.23 -6.48 3.56
C ARG A 22 18.44 -7.08 2.39
N ASP A 23 17.44 -6.37 1.91
CA ASP A 23 16.54 -6.77 0.81
C ASP A 23 15.67 -8.01 1.08
N GLN A 24 15.70 -8.56 2.29
CA GLN A 24 14.82 -9.62 2.72
C GLN A 24 13.65 -9.06 3.53
N LEU A 25 12.43 -9.34 3.07
CA LEU A 25 11.21 -9.03 3.83
C LEU A 25 10.94 -10.10 4.87
N TYR A 26 10.60 -9.69 6.07
CA TYR A 26 10.16 -10.55 7.15
C TYR A 26 8.74 -10.19 7.58
N SER A 27 7.90 -11.19 7.77
CA SER A 27 6.64 -11.06 8.49
C SER A 27 6.94 -11.30 9.96
N ILE A 28 6.66 -10.31 10.79
CA ILE A 28 6.89 -10.37 12.24
C ILE A 28 5.53 -10.41 12.92
N THR A 29 5.32 -11.44 13.74
CA THR A 29 4.18 -11.51 14.65
C THR A 29 4.68 -11.28 16.06
N ALA A 30 4.16 -10.25 16.72
CA ALA A 30 4.51 -9.87 18.08
C ALA A 30 3.36 -10.18 19.03
N GLN A 31 3.70 -10.74 20.19
CA GLN A 31 2.76 -11.08 21.25
C GLN A 31 3.31 -10.66 22.60
N GLN A 32 2.42 -10.11 23.44
CA GLN A 32 2.74 -9.83 24.83
C GLN A 32 2.47 -11.06 25.68
N LEU A 33 3.42 -11.41 26.54
CA LEU A 33 3.32 -12.51 27.49
C LEU A 33 3.56 -11.99 28.92
N LEU A 34 2.77 -12.45 29.87
CA LEU A 34 3.03 -12.22 31.30
C LEU A 34 3.62 -13.49 31.90
N MET A 35 4.89 -13.43 32.31
CA MET A 35 5.58 -14.56 32.94
C MET A 35 6.15 -14.12 34.28
N ASN A 36 5.74 -14.77 35.35
CA ASN A 36 6.19 -14.46 36.75
C ASN A 36 5.98 -12.97 37.09
N ASN A 37 4.86 -12.39 36.75
CA ASN A 37 4.52 -10.95 36.89
C ASN A 37 5.46 -10.00 36.14
N VAL A 38 6.27 -10.50 35.21
CA VAL A 38 7.10 -9.68 34.34
C VAL A 38 6.53 -9.72 32.92
N GLN A 39 6.33 -8.53 32.37
CA GLN A 39 5.86 -8.37 31.00
C GLN A 39 7.01 -8.70 30.02
N ARG A 40 6.76 -9.61 29.10
CA ARG A 40 7.70 -10.03 28.06
C ARG A 40 7.05 -9.92 26.70
N TYR A 41 7.86 -9.82 25.67
CA TYR A 41 7.41 -9.75 24.29
C TYR A 41 8.05 -10.86 23.49
N LEU A 42 7.22 -11.64 22.81
CA LEU A 42 7.66 -12.67 21.88
C LEU A 42 7.51 -12.13 20.45
N PHE A 43 8.60 -12.16 19.69
CA PHE A 43 8.61 -11.82 18.29
C PHE A 43 8.87 -13.07 17.45
N TYR A 44 7.92 -13.43 16.62
CA TYR A 44 8.04 -14.56 15.71
C TYR A 44 8.31 -13.99 14.31
N CYS A 45 9.54 -14.17 13.82
CA CYS A 45 10.00 -13.64 12.53
C CYS A 45 10.04 -14.76 11.51
N VAL A 46 9.36 -14.60 10.41
CA VAL A 46 9.36 -15.53 9.27
C VAL A 46 9.75 -14.76 8.02
N PRO A 47 10.69 -15.27 7.19
CA PRO A 47 10.93 -14.70 5.89
C PRO A 47 9.62 -14.66 5.11
N ALA A 48 9.20 -13.48 4.71
CA ALA A 48 8.02 -13.35 3.87
C ALA A 48 8.42 -13.73 2.44
N ARG A 49 7.69 -14.66 1.85
CA ARG A 49 7.91 -15.09 0.47
C ARG A 49 7.30 -14.12 -0.56
N ILE A 50 6.86 -12.95 -0.14
CA ILE A 50 6.42 -11.91 -1.06
C ILE A 50 7.70 -11.29 -1.61
N PRO A 51 8.04 -11.48 -2.88
CA PRO A 51 9.20 -10.81 -3.44
C PRO A 51 8.95 -9.31 -3.37
N LEU A 52 9.83 -8.59 -2.66
CA LEU A 52 9.85 -7.11 -2.59
C LEU A 52 9.98 -6.49 -3.99
N HIS A 53 10.60 -7.20 -4.88
CA HIS A 53 10.66 -6.89 -6.30
C HIS A 53 9.90 -7.97 -7.05
N SER A 54 8.64 -7.70 -7.35
CA SER A 54 7.95 -8.52 -8.32
C SER A 54 8.73 -8.42 -9.63
N SER A 55 9.12 -9.56 -10.18
CA SER A 55 9.73 -9.65 -11.53
C SER A 55 8.72 -9.28 -12.63
N ARG A 56 7.51 -8.86 -12.25
CA ARG A 56 6.44 -8.50 -13.17
C ARG A 56 6.51 -7.03 -13.52
N PRO A 57 6.62 -6.68 -14.81
CA PRO A 57 6.61 -5.29 -15.24
C PRO A 57 5.40 -4.52 -14.70
N GLY A 58 5.63 -3.31 -14.20
CA GLY A 58 4.58 -2.45 -13.70
C GLY A 58 4.03 -2.78 -12.30
N LEU A 59 4.47 -3.87 -11.65
CA LEU A 59 3.97 -4.27 -10.33
C LEU A 59 5.06 -4.17 -9.26
N ARG A 60 4.81 -3.46 -8.17
CA ARG A 60 5.71 -3.33 -7.02
C ARG A 60 4.94 -3.40 -5.72
N THR A 61 5.46 -4.13 -4.76
CA THR A 61 4.88 -4.20 -3.41
C THR A 61 5.80 -3.50 -2.41
N LEU A 62 5.24 -2.64 -1.59
CA LEU A 62 5.93 -1.91 -0.54
C LEU A 62 5.27 -2.21 0.81
N ASN A 63 6.08 -2.21 1.86
CA ASN A 63 5.59 -2.23 3.23
C ASN A 63 5.51 -0.81 3.82
N LYS A 64 4.96 -0.70 5.03
CA LYS A 64 4.81 0.58 5.74
C LYS A 64 6.15 1.32 5.89
N GLY A 65 7.20 0.63 6.34
CA GLY A 65 8.51 1.25 6.58
C GLY A 65 9.14 1.80 5.30
N GLU A 66 8.99 1.08 4.18
CA GLU A 66 9.44 1.56 2.87
C GLU A 66 8.66 2.80 2.42
N CYS A 67 7.33 2.79 2.61
CA CYS A 67 6.49 3.95 2.31
C CYS A 67 6.84 5.15 3.18
N GLU A 68 7.09 4.96 4.49
CA GLU A 68 7.54 5.99 5.42
C GLU A 68 8.88 6.58 4.99
N TYR A 69 9.85 5.74 4.65
CA TYR A 69 11.16 6.18 4.19
C TYR A 69 11.04 6.99 2.89
N LEU A 70 10.32 6.49 1.90
CA LEU A 70 10.15 7.16 0.61
C LEU A 70 9.37 8.48 0.76
N PHE A 71 8.40 8.55 1.67
CA PHE A 71 7.66 9.77 1.94
C PHE A 71 8.51 10.80 2.68
N ALA A 72 9.21 10.40 3.73
CA ALA A 72 10.06 11.27 4.55
C ALA A 72 11.19 11.93 3.74
N ASN A 73 11.69 11.23 2.72
CA ASN A 73 12.73 11.74 1.82
C ASN A 73 12.16 12.42 0.57
N SER A 74 10.87 12.70 0.53
CA SER A 74 10.22 13.39 -0.58
C SER A 74 10.24 14.91 -0.41
N PHE A 75 10.15 15.63 -1.53
CA PHE A 75 10.00 17.08 -1.53
C PHE A 75 8.81 17.55 -0.67
N TYR A 76 7.70 16.83 -0.69
CA TYR A 76 6.48 17.16 0.06
C TYR A 76 6.69 17.14 1.57
N SER A 77 7.42 16.16 2.09
CA SER A 77 7.76 16.10 3.51
C SER A 77 8.77 17.18 3.88
N LEU A 78 9.82 17.33 3.04
CA LEU A 78 10.93 18.25 3.33
C LEU A 78 10.52 19.73 3.20
N SER A 79 9.64 20.06 2.25
CA SER A 79 9.19 21.43 1.98
C SER A 79 7.98 21.87 2.80
N GLY A 80 7.31 20.96 3.48
CA GLY A 80 6.03 21.25 4.13
C GLY A 80 4.89 21.58 3.15
N ALA A 81 5.07 21.29 1.87
CA ALA A 81 4.11 21.64 0.81
C ALA A 81 2.71 21.05 1.00
N MET A 82 2.58 19.98 1.80
CA MET A 82 1.28 19.39 2.15
C MET A 82 0.56 20.07 3.31
N GLY A 83 1.15 21.11 3.93
CA GLY A 83 0.67 21.66 5.22
C GLY A 83 -0.81 22.01 5.26
N THR A 84 -1.32 22.73 4.27
CA THR A 84 -2.74 23.14 4.22
C THR A 84 -3.67 22.02 3.76
N GLN A 85 -3.21 21.14 2.90
CA GLN A 85 -3.99 20.01 2.34
C GLN A 85 -3.90 18.74 3.19
N ALA A 86 -2.92 18.68 4.09
CA ALA A 86 -2.67 17.47 4.88
C ALA A 86 -3.86 17.04 5.75
N ALA A 87 -4.61 18.00 6.29
CA ALA A 87 -5.79 17.71 7.12
C ALA A 87 -6.92 17.08 6.30
N GLU A 88 -7.18 17.60 5.10
CA GLU A 88 -8.18 17.09 4.18
C GLU A 88 -7.80 15.70 3.67
N ILE A 89 -6.56 15.52 3.20
CA ILE A 89 -6.05 14.22 2.75
C ILE A 89 -6.08 13.20 3.89
N ARG A 90 -5.80 13.61 5.12
CA ARG A 90 -5.89 12.74 6.30
C ARG A 90 -7.32 12.29 6.57
N SER A 91 -8.32 13.16 6.40
CA SER A 91 -9.73 12.78 6.54
C SER A 91 -10.12 11.74 5.49
N LEU A 92 -9.68 11.91 4.25
CA LEU A 92 -9.85 10.94 3.17
C LEU A 92 -9.12 9.61 3.45
N ALA A 93 -7.99 9.66 4.16
CA ALA A 93 -7.23 8.46 4.51
C ALA A 93 -8.03 7.50 5.40
N LEU A 94 -8.92 7.99 6.24
CA LEU A 94 -9.77 7.19 7.12
C LEU A 94 -10.93 6.50 6.38
N LEU A 95 -11.28 7.01 5.20
CA LEU A 95 -12.34 6.43 4.36
C LEU A 95 -11.78 5.28 3.53
N ARG A 96 -12.60 4.25 3.32
CA ARG A 96 -12.24 3.09 2.46
C ARG A 96 -12.67 3.25 1.01
N GLN A 97 -13.28 4.38 0.68
CA GLN A 97 -13.73 4.65 -0.69
C GLN A 97 -12.55 4.74 -1.66
N PRO A 98 -12.74 4.36 -2.92
CA PRO A 98 -11.76 4.62 -3.97
C PRO A 98 -11.43 6.11 -4.07
N VAL A 99 -10.16 6.44 -4.26
CA VAL A 99 -9.67 7.82 -4.37
C VAL A 99 -9.01 8.01 -5.73
N PHE A 100 -9.36 9.09 -6.41
CA PHE A 100 -8.72 9.53 -7.64
C PHE A 100 -7.89 10.79 -7.38
N ILE A 101 -6.63 10.77 -7.81
CA ILE A 101 -5.67 11.87 -7.67
C ILE A 101 -5.35 12.38 -9.08
N TYR A 102 -5.74 13.61 -9.34
CA TYR A 102 -5.49 14.28 -10.63
C TYR A 102 -4.45 15.38 -10.45
N GLY A 103 -3.66 15.62 -11.48
CA GLY A 103 -2.69 16.70 -11.51
C GLY A 103 -1.65 16.52 -12.61
N GLU A 104 -0.88 17.56 -12.86
CA GLU A 104 0.20 17.54 -13.86
C GLU A 104 1.29 16.50 -13.54
N PRO A 105 2.08 16.09 -14.53
CA PRO A 105 3.28 15.28 -14.27
C PRO A 105 4.20 15.97 -13.24
N GLY A 106 4.78 15.19 -12.33
CA GLY A 106 5.71 15.73 -11.32
C GLY A 106 5.07 16.38 -10.09
N THR A 107 3.73 16.53 -10.01
CA THR A 107 3.05 17.17 -8.85
C THR A 107 2.98 16.31 -7.59
N GLY A 108 3.65 15.16 -7.57
CA GLY A 108 3.77 14.32 -6.37
C GLY A 108 2.56 13.44 -6.06
N LYS A 109 1.75 13.09 -7.04
CA LYS A 109 0.59 12.19 -6.87
C LYS A 109 0.92 10.89 -6.13
N GLU A 110 2.11 10.33 -6.38
CA GLU A 110 2.58 9.12 -5.69
C GLU A 110 2.81 9.39 -4.18
N GLN A 111 3.27 10.59 -3.81
CA GLN A 111 3.46 10.94 -2.40
C GLN A 111 2.12 11.11 -1.69
N ILE A 112 1.11 11.67 -2.37
CA ILE A 112 -0.25 11.73 -1.85
C ILE A 112 -0.82 10.32 -1.64
N ALA A 113 -0.62 9.41 -2.59
CA ALA A 113 -1.05 8.02 -2.46
C ALA A 113 -0.38 7.32 -1.25
N ARG A 114 0.93 7.53 -1.05
CA ARG A 114 1.65 7.02 0.14
C ARG A 114 1.12 7.65 1.43
N TYR A 115 0.87 8.96 1.44
CA TYR A 115 0.32 9.64 2.60
C TYR A 115 -1.06 9.09 2.98
N LEU A 116 -1.95 8.90 2.00
CA LEU A 116 -3.26 8.27 2.19
C LEU A 116 -3.14 6.87 2.79
N TYR A 117 -2.20 6.07 2.30
CA TYR A 117 -1.93 4.73 2.83
C TYR A 117 -1.41 4.78 4.26
N LEU A 118 -0.38 5.59 4.54
CA LEU A 118 0.28 5.68 5.85
C LEU A 118 -0.67 6.14 6.98
N HIS A 119 -1.69 6.95 6.64
CA HIS A 119 -2.68 7.43 7.60
C HIS A 119 -4.00 6.65 7.58
N SER A 120 -4.03 5.51 6.87
CA SER A 120 -5.21 4.63 6.81
C SER A 120 -5.16 3.52 7.87
N SER A 121 -6.30 2.90 8.12
CA SER A 121 -6.39 1.68 8.93
C SER A 121 -5.65 0.48 8.32
N LEU A 122 -5.23 0.57 7.04
CA LEU A 122 -4.55 -0.47 6.29
C LEU A 122 -3.02 -0.26 6.20
N ALA A 123 -2.45 0.70 6.92
CA ALA A 123 -1.02 1.03 6.84
C ALA A 123 -0.07 -0.12 7.27
N ASN A 124 -0.57 -1.12 7.99
CA ASN A 124 0.20 -2.31 8.36
C ASN A 124 0.05 -3.48 7.37
N HIS A 125 -0.68 -3.27 6.29
CA HIS A 125 -0.85 -4.22 5.19
C HIS A 125 -0.03 -3.79 3.96
N PRO A 126 0.15 -4.66 2.95
CA PRO A 126 0.89 -4.30 1.75
C PRO A 126 0.32 -3.09 1.00
N PHE A 127 1.22 -2.21 0.56
CA PHE A 127 0.95 -1.16 -0.41
C PHE A 127 1.46 -1.60 -1.78
N ILE A 128 0.56 -1.80 -2.72
CA ILE A 128 0.86 -2.38 -4.02
C ILE A 128 0.72 -1.30 -5.08
N VAL A 129 1.81 -1.01 -5.76
CA VAL A 129 1.86 -0.05 -6.87
C VAL A 129 1.71 -0.81 -8.18
N VAL A 130 0.71 -0.45 -8.94
CA VAL A 130 0.45 -0.92 -10.31
C VAL A 130 0.71 0.25 -11.25
N ASN A 131 1.88 0.30 -11.87
CA ASN A 131 2.20 1.33 -12.86
C ASN A 131 1.63 0.92 -14.22
N CYS A 132 0.52 1.55 -14.60
CA CYS A 132 -0.22 1.21 -15.81
C CYS A 132 0.57 1.44 -17.10
N ALA A 133 1.51 2.39 -17.11
CA ALA A 133 2.38 2.63 -18.26
C ALA A 133 3.42 1.53 -18.52
N LEU A 134 3.68 0.67 -17.52
CA LEU A 134 4.66 -0.41 -17.61
C LEU A 134 4.03 -1.80 -17.63
N LEU A 135 2.71 -1.90 -17.58
CA LEU A 135 2.01 -3.18 -17.63
C LEU A 135 2.16 -3.85 -18.98
N ASN A 136 2.24 -5.16 -18.95
CA ASN A 136 2.07 -6.02 -20.12
C ASN A 136 0.92 -7.02 -19.91
N GLU A 137 0.51 -7.70 -20.95
CA GLU A 137 -0.61 -8.66 -20.93
C GLU A 137 -0.45 -9.73 -19.84
N LYS A 138 0.78 -10.25 -19.65
CA LYS A 138 1.06 -11.29 -18.65
C LYS A 138 0.87 -10.76 -17.21
N THR A 139 1.26 -9.51 -16.95
CA THR A 139 1.05 -8.89 -15.64
C THR A 139 -0.41 -8.54 -15.44
N TRP A 140 -1.09 -8.08 -16.48
CA TRP A 140 -2.51 -7.78 -16.44
C TRP A 140 -3.35 -9.04 -16.17
N ASP A 141 -3.13 -10.11 -16.92
CA ASP A 141 -3.77 -11.40 -16.69
C ASP A 141 -3.53 -11.93 -15.28
N PHE A 142 -2.29 -11.81 -14.78
CA PHE A 142 -1.99 -12.15 -13.39
C PHE A 142 -2.80 -11.33 -12.39
N LEU A 143 -2.94 -10.02 -12.60
CA LEU A 143 -3.70 -9.15 -11.71
C LEU A 143 -5.17 -9.54 -11.62
N LEU A 144 -5.81 -9.83 -12.76
CA LEU A 144 -7.25 -10.11 -12.79
C LEU A 144 -7.60 -11.55 -12.50
N ASN A 145 -6.84 -12.51 -13.00
CA ASN A 145 -7.26 -13.90 -13.08
C ASN A 145 -6.53 -14.86 -12.14
N HIS A 146 -5.43 -14.40 -11.51
CA HIS A 146 -4.64 -15.31 -10.70
C HIS A 146 -5.08 -15.29 -9.22
N TYR A 147 -5.23 -16.48 -8.61
CA TYR A 147 -5.67 -16.62 -7.21
C TYR A 147 -4.74 -15.96 -6.18
N ASN A 148 -3.42 -15.83 -6.48
CA ASN A 148 -2.44 -15.13 -5.66
C ASN A 148 -2.25 -13.65 -6.08
N SER A 149 -3.16 -13.12 -6.86
CA SER A 149 -3.15 -11.73 -7.27
C SER A 149 -3.36 -10.79 -6.09
N PRO A 150 -2.77 -9.60 -6.11
CA PRO A 150 -3.11 -8.54 -5.16
C PRO A 150 -4.60 -8.21 -5.11
N LEU A 151 -5.31 -8.35 -6.22
CA LEU A 151 -6.74 -8.11 -6.31
C LEU A 151 -7.57 -9.22 -5.67
N SER A 152 -7.01 -10.43 -5.55
CA SER A 152 -7.67 -11.56 -4.86
C SER A 152 -7.53 -11.51 -3.34
N ALA A 153 -6.57 -10.74 -2.82
CA ALA A 153 -6.31 -10.60 -1.40
C ALA A 153 -7.31 -9.65 -0.70
N THR A 154 -7.24 -9.59 0.62
CA THR A 154 -8.01 -8.66 1.44
C THR A 154 -7.08 -7.77 2.26
N GLY A 155 -7.50 -6.53 2.53
CA GLY A 155 -6.77 -5.62 3.40
C GLY A 155 -5.63 -4.85 2.73
N ASN A 156 -5.29 -5.12 1.47
CA ASN A 156 -4.26 -4.40 0.74
C ASN A 156 -4.72 -2.99 0.36
N THR A 157 -3.76 -2.09 0.18
CA THR A 157 -3.96 -0.84 -0.58
C THR A 157 -3.32 -1.01 -1.94
N ILE A 158 -4.10 -0.81 -3.01
CA ILE A 158 -3.64 -0.94 -4.39
C ILE A 158 -3.70 0.44 -5.04
N TYR A 159 -2.54 0.89 -5.49
CA TYR A 159 -2.36 2.18 -6.15
C TYR A 159 -2.09 2.00 -7.63
N PHE A 160 -3.05 2.36 -8.47
CA PHE A 160 -2.93 2.41 -9.92
C PHE A 160 -2.32 3.75 -10.33
N GLN A 161 -1.05 3.72 -10.70
CA GLN A 161 -0.28 4.88 -11.14
C GLN A 161 -0.35 5.01 -12.66
N ASN A 162 -0.43 6.24 -13.18
CA ASN A 162 -0.55 6.54 -14.62
C ASN A 162 -1.75 5.83 -15.25
N PHE A 163 -2.91 5.95 -14.60
CA PHE A 163 -4.11 5.23 -15.01
C PHE A 163 -4.60 5.64 -16.41
N GLU A 164 -4.25 6.84 -16.86
CA GLU A 164 -4.49 7.30 -18.23
C GLU A 164 -3.80 6.46 -19.31
N SER A 165 -2.77 5.68 -18.93
CA SER A 165 -2.04 4.81 -19.87
C SER A 165 -2.70 3.45 -20.07
N ILE A 166 -3.76 3.13 -19.34
CA ILE A 166 -4.45 1.85 -19.46
C ILE A 166 -5.33 1.83 -20.72
N SER A 167 -5.40 0.68 -21.39
CA SER A 167 -6.28 0.55 -22.55
C SER A 167 -7.77 0.59 -22.14
N PRO A 168 -8.68 1.03 -23.03
CA PRO A 168 -10.12 1.00 -22.76
C PRO A 168 -10.64 -0.40 -22.41
N GLN A 169 -10.09 -1.44 -23.05
CA GLN A 169 -10.43 -2.82 -22.74
C GLN A 169 -10.06 -3.17 -21.30
N TRP A 170 -8.80 -2.91 -20.88
CA TRP A 170 -8.33 -3.21 -19.53
C TRP A 170 -9.06 -2.40 -18.46
N SER A 171 -9.41 -1.13 -18.75
CA SER A 171 -10.21 -0.34 -17.82
C SER A 171 -11.61 -0.92 -17.61
N SER A 172 -12.23 -1.43 -18.67
CA SER A 172 -13.54 -2.11 -18.60
C SER A 172 -13.47 -3.42 -17.83
N GLU A 173 -12.42 -4.22 -18.05
CA GLU A 173 -12.17 -5.46 -17.31
C GLU A 173 -11.95 -5.19 -15.82
N LEU A 174 -11.18 -4.13 -15.47
CA LEU A 174 -10.98 -3.75 -14.07
C LEU A 174 -12.27 -3.28 -13.41
N LEU A 175 -13.10 -2.50 -14.13
CA LEU A 175 -14.39 -2.04 -13.63
C LEU A 175 -15.31 -3.23 -13.35
N ALA A 176 -15.40 -4.18 -14.28
CA ALA A 176 -16.16 -5.41 -14.10
C ALA A 176 -15.65 -6.19 -12.85
N ALA A 177 -14.34 -6.34 -12.70
CA ALA A 177 -13.77 -6.99 -11.52
C ALA A 177 -14.10 -6.25 -10.21
N ILE A 178 -14.12 -4.92 -10.21
CA ILE A 178 -14.50 -4.12 -9.04
C ILE A 178 -15.97 -4.36 -8.66
N GLU A 179 -16.86 -4.36 -9.63
CA GLU A 179 -18.30 -4.50 -9.42
C GLU A 179 -18.70 -5.92 -9.06
N GLU A 180 -18.25 -6.91 -9.82
CA GLU A 180 -18.66 -8.31 -9.67
C GLU A 180 -18.08 -8.96 -8.41
N THR A 181 -16.83 -8.64 -8.07
CA THR A 181 -16.15 -9.28 -6.92
C THR A 181 -16.27 -8.49 -5.61
N GLY A 182 -16.85 -7.30 -5.64
CA GLY A 182 -16.88 -6.38 -4.51
C GLY A 182 -15.48 -5.94 -4.07
N LEU A 183 -14.54 -5.83 -5.00
CA LEU A 183 -13.13 -5.55 -4.76
C LEU A 183 -12.92 -4.31 -3.88
N ALA A 184 -13.64 -3.21 -4.12
CA ALA A 184 -13.56 -1.98 -3.36
C ALA A 184 -13.93 -2.12 -1.86
N ARG A 185 -14.60 -3.21 -1.47
CA ARG A 185 -14.90 -3.52 -0.07
C ARG A 185 -13.78 -4.30 0.60
N ARG A 186 -13.00 -5.08 -0.17
CA ARG A 186 -11.94 -5.96 0.31
C ARG A 186 -10.59 -5.27 0.38
N VAL A 187 -10.31 -4.40 -0.58
CA VAL A 187 -9.06 -3.65 -0.69
C VAL A 187 -9.35 -2.17 -0.79
N ARG A 188 -8.37 -1.33 -0.50
CA ARG A 188 -8.43 0.09 -0.79
C ARG A 188 -7.86 0.36 -2.18
N LEU A 189 -8.60 1.10 -3.00
CA LEU A 189 -8.20 1.48 -4.35
C LEU A 189 -7.82 2.96 -4.38
N ILE A 190 -6.65 3.26 -4.95
CA ILE A 190 -6.19 4.62 -5.22
C ILE A 190 -5.77 4.66 -6.69
N PHE A 191 -6.19 5.68 -7.40
CA PHE A 191 -5.86 5.90 -8.81
C PHE A 191 -5.18 7.24 -8.97
N SER A 192 -4.21 7.35 -9.87
CA SER A 192 -3.70 8.65 -10.28
C SER A 192 -3.64 8.78 -11.79
N CYS A 193 -4.03 9.98 -12.26
CA CYS A 193 -4.01 10.36 -13.65
C CYS A 193 -3.23 11.65 -13.82
N SER A 194 -2.45 11.73 -14.88
CA SER A 194 -1.79 12.96 -15.30
C SER A 194 -2.68 13.67 -16.32
N ILE A 195 -2.99 14.93 -16.03
CA ILE A 195 -3.71 15.80 -16.94
C ILE A 195 -2.65 16.68 -17.58
N VAL A 196 -2.58 16.66 -18.90
CA VAL A 196 -1.80 17.62 -19.69
C VAL A 196 -2.81 18.64 -20.18
N GLU A 197 -2.74 19.88 -19.68
CA GLU A 197 -3.50 20.97 -20.28
C GLU A 197 -2.97 21.19 -21.70
N GLY A 198 -3.85 20.98 -22.70
CA GLY A 198 -3.57 21.18 -24.11
C GLY A 198 -3.60 22.64 -24.50
#